data_5a9fa4fc4ff4b6cd9deccd6e06dfc0d9
#
_entry.id   5a9fa4fc4ff4b6cd9deccd6e06dfc0d9
#
_cell.length_a   1.000
_cell.length_b   1.000
_cell.length_c   1.000
_cell.angle_alpha   90.00
_cell.angle_beta   90.00
_cell.angle_gamma   90.00
#
_symmetry.space_group_name_H-M   'P 1'
#
loop_
_entity.id
_entity.type
_entity.pdbx_description
1 polymer ?
#
loop_
_entity_poly.entity_id
_entity_poly.type
_entity_poly.pdbx_seq_one_letter_code
_entity_poly.pdbx_strand_id
1 'polypeptide(L)'
;MHTQPHKDRFGRCLAPTLIAAIALAWAVPAFAGIKTGDSFPDLAGFKLEGKLPDSTKGKVVMVDFWASWCEPCKQSFPAMEDLHKRYADKGLVIIAVNVDENRSDMEAFLKKNAATFTVVRDGGQKLVEKAGIATMPSSFLIDKDGKVRFAHTGFRGAETKKKYEEEIESLLK
;
A
#
# COMPACT_ATOMS: atom_id res chain seq x y z
N MET A 1 7.47 40.35 87.48
CA MET A 1 7.52 39.02 88.09
C MET A 1 7.28 38.01 86.97
N HIS A 2 8.37 37.44 86.61
CA HIS A 2 8.56 35.98 86.40
C HIS A 2 7.57 35.30 85.42
N THR A 3 7.91 34.56 84.52
CA THR A 3 9.07 33.76 84.04
C THR A 3 8.84 33.23 82.65
N GLN A 4 9.86 33.20 81.84
CA GLN A 4 10.03 32.26 80.72
C GLN A 4 10.25 30.84 81.27
N PRO A 5 10.44 29.76 80.53
CA PRO A 5 10.36 29.50 79.07
C PRO A 5 9.68 28.13 78.76
N HIS A 6 9.50 27.72 77.53
CA HIS A 6 10.10 26.48 77.00
C HIS A 6 10.00 26.31 75.53
N LYS A 7 11.12 26.01 74.95
CA LYS A 7 11.37 25.49 73.62
C LYS A 7 10.71 24.13 73.49
N ASP A 8 10.25 23.81 72.30
CA ASP A 8 10.69 22.56 71.64
C ASP A 8 10.52 22.62 70.15
N ARG A 9 11.71 22.53 69.55
CA ARG A 9 11.92 22.28 68.10
C ARG A 9 11.61 20.84 67.83
N PHE A 10 10.73 20.59 66.82
CA PHE A 10 10.85 19.38 66.01
C PHE A 10 10.72 19.77 64.56
N GLY A 11 11.84 19.95 63.92
CA GLY A 11 11.98 20.01 62.49
C GLY A 11 11.72 18.62 61.90
N ARG A 12 10.66 18.49 61.16
CA ARG A 12 10.47 17.33 60.30
C ARG A 12 10.89 17.73 58.87
N CYS A 13 12.12 17.34 58.54
CA CYS A 13 12.59 17.32 57.16
C CYS A 13 11.70 16.36 56.37
N LEU A 14 10.84 16.92 55.53
CA LEU A 14 10.18 16.16 54.47
C LEU A 14 11.16 16.07 53.30
N ALA A 15 11.75 14.92 53.10
CA ALA A 15 12.52 14.60 51.91
C ALA A 15 11.59 14.59 50.68
N PRO A 16 11.94 15.21 49.54
CA PRO A 16 11.15 15.10 48.34
C PRO A 16 11.39 13.71 47.73
N THR A 17 10.37 12.88 47.76
CA THR A 17 10.32 11.65 47.00
C THR A 17 10.24 12.00 45.53
N LEU A 18 11.33 11.85 44.80
CA LEU A 18 11.38 11.91 43.35
C LEU A 18 10.63 10.69 42.78
N ILE A 19 9.38 10.89 42.35
CA ILE A 19 8.65 9.92 41.57
C ILE A 19 9.21 10.03 40.15
N ALA A 20 10.11 9.12 39.78
CA ALA A 20 10.55 8.96 38.41
C ALA A 20 9.38 8.36 37.58
N ALA A 21 8.67 9.20 36.85
CA ALA A 21 7.68 8.74 35.88
C ALA A 21 8.42 8.09 34.70
N ILE A 22 8.45 6.77 34.67
CA ILE A 22 8.91 6.01 33.52
C ILE A 22 7.83 6.14 32.43
N ALA A 23 8.03 7.06 31.50
CA ALA A 23 7.24 7.16 30.29
C ALA A 23 7.58 5.96 29.41
N LEU A 24 6.73 4.93 29.46
CA LEU A 24 6.78 3.80 28.53
C LEU A 24 6.35 4.32 27.16
N ALA A 25 7.31 4.71 26.33
CA ALA A 25 7.05 5.09 24.96
C ALA A 25 6.60 3.84 24.20
N TRP A 26 5.32 3.74 23.94
CA TRP A 26 4.77 2.73 23.04
C TRP A 26 5.18 3.13 21.62
N ALA A 27 6.24 2.50 21.12
CA ALA A 27 6.60 2.59 19.71
C ALA A 27 5.49 1.90 18.91
N VAL A 28 4.56 2.68 18.38
CA VAL A 28 3.61 2.19 17.37
C VAL A 28 4.45 1.85 16.15
N PRO A 29 4.47 0.59 15.67
CA PRO A 29 5.18 0.26 14.45
C PRO A 29 4.57 1.10 13.32
N ALA A 30 5.32 2.04 12.78
CA ALA A 30 4.95 2.72 11.56
C ALA A 30 4.95 1.65 10.46
N PHE A 31 3.79 1.31 9.95
CA PHE A 31 3.68 0.46 8.75
C PHE A 31 4.29 1.26 7.60
N ALA A 32 5.56 1.03 7.36
CA ALA A 32 6.20 1.52 6.15
C ALA A 32 5.61 0.74 4.97
N GLY A 33 4.89 1.44 4.07
CA GLY A 33 4.36 0.84 2.85
C GLY A 33 5.46 0.22 1.99
N ILE A 34 5.06 -0.54 0.99
CA ILE A 34 5.97 -1.20 0.04
C ILE A 34 6.77 -0.14 -0.75
N LYS A 35 8.08 -0.33 -0.85
CA LYS A 35 9.01 0.58 -1.53
C LYS A 35 9.80 -0.14 -2.62
N THR A 36 10.39 0.63 -3.50
CA THR A 36 11.38 0.13 -4.48
C THR A 36 12.51 -0.62 -3.76
N GLY A 37 12.81 -1.82 -4.24
CA GLY A 37 13.77 -2.75 -3.66
C GLY A 37 13.17 -3.82 -2.74
N ASP A 38 11.98 -3.59 -2.21
CA ASP A 38 11.27 -4.57 -1.38
C ASP A 38 10.79 -5.76 -2.22
N SER A 39 10.62 -6.92 -1.58
CA SER A 39 9.85 -8.01 -2.17
C SER A 39 8.36 -7.66 -2.10
N PHE A 40 7.65 -7.77 -3.24
CA PHE A 40 6.21 -7.63 -3.21
C PHE A 40 5.59 -8.84 -2.51
N PRO A 41 4.59 -8.66 -1.64
CA PRO A 41 3.99 -9.77 -0.91
C PRO A 41 3.29 -10.75 -1.86
N ASP A 42 3.28 -12.03 -1.48
CA ASP A 42 2.51 -13.03 -2.21
C ASP A 42 1.02 -12.72 -2.10
N LEU A 43 0.39 -12.47 -3.24
CA LEU A 43 -1.04 -12.15 -3.32
C LEU A 43 -1.94 -13.29 -2.86
N ALA A 44 -1.49 -14.54 -2.96
CA ALA A 44 -2.24 -15.70 -2.49
C ALA A 44 -2.44 -15.71 -0.96
N GLY A 45 -1.59 -15.00 -0.22
CA GLY A 45 -1.72 -14.82 1.23
C GLY A 45 -2.86 -13.87 1.65
N PHE A 46 -3.44 -13.14 0.70
CA PHE A 46 -4.55 -12.21 0.94
C PHE A 46 -5.86 -12.83 0.43
N LYS A 47 -6.95 -12.64 1.17
CA LYS A 47 -8.27 -13.14 0.76
C LYS A 47 -8.87 -12.25 -0.33
N LEU A 48 -8.22 -12.19 -1.49
CA LEU A 48 -8.69 -11.42 -2.63
C LEU A 48 -9.86 -12.14 -3.30
N GLU A 49 -10.88 -11.39 -3.68
CA GLU A 49 -12.02 -11.90 -4.44
C GLU A 49 -11.73 -11.81 -5.94
N GLY A 50 -11.89 -12.91 -6.64
CA GLY A 50 -11.55 -13.07 -8.05
C GLY A 50 -10.54 -14.18 -8.27
N LYS A 51 -10.08 -14.34 -9.50
CA LYS A 51 -9.11 -15.37 -9.87
C LYS A 51 -7.76 -14.71 -10.10
N LEU A 52 -6.78 -15.05 -9.27
CA LEU A 52 -5.38 -14.71 -9.51
C LEU A 52 -4.82 -15.53 -10.69
N PRO A 53 -3.76 -15.05 -11.38
CA PRO A 53 -3.02 -15.85 -12.34
C PRO A 53 -2.47 -17.12 -11.68
N ASP A 54 -2.37 -18.20 -12.44
CA ASP A 54 -1.86 -19.49 -11.92
C ASP A 54 -0.41 -19.38 -11.42
N SER A 55 0.38 -18.50 -12.00
CA SER A 55 1.73 -18.17 -11.55
C SER A 55 2.20 -16.82 -12.10
N THR A 56 2.92 -16.08 -11.26
CA THR A 56 3.65 -14.86 -11.63
C THR A 56 5.16 -15.07 -11.62
N LYS A 57 5.63 -16.28 -11.29
CA LYS A 57 7.06 -16.60 -11.19
C LYS A 57 7.78 -16.40 -12.53
N GLY A 58 8.87 -15.65 -12.52
CA GLY A 58 9.65 -15.35 -13.71
C GLY A 58 8.96 -14.40 -14.69
N LYS A 59 7.91 -13.73 -14.27
CA LYS A 59 7.19 -12.72 -15.06
C LYS A 59 7.46 -11.32 -14.51
N VAL A 60 7.35 -10.33 -15.38
CA VAL A 60 7.21 -8.94 -14.96
C VAL A 60 5.77 -8.71 -14.55
N VAL A 61 5.55 -8.20 -13.35
CA VAL A 61 4.20 -8.01 -12.82
C VAL A 61 3.92 -6.53 -12.58
N MET A 62 2.80 -6.06 -13.07
CA MET A 62 2.25 -4.76 -12.71
C MET A 62 1.08 -4.99 -11.74
N VAL A 63 1.19 -4.48 -10.51
CA VAL A 63 0.07 -4.45 -9.56
C VAL A 63 -0.43 -3.02 -9.46
N ASP A 64 -1.70 -2.79 -9.79
CA ASP A 64 -2.33 -1.47 -9.79
C ASP A 64 -3.52 -1.44 -8.81
N PHE A 65 -3.49 -0.52 -7.85
CA PHE A 65 -4.58 -0.32 -6.90
C PHE A 65 -5.54 0.76 -7.42
N TRP A 66 -6.83 0.44 -7.45
CA TRP A 66 -7.84 1.29 -8.05
C TRP A 66 -9.21 1.17 -7.38
N ALA A 67 -10.07 2.14 -7.65
CA ALA A 67 -11.48 2.11 -7.24
C ALA A 67 -12.39 2.65 -8.35
N SER A 68 -13.65 2.24 -8.37
CA SER A 68 -14.63 2.67 -9.38
C SER A 68 -14.97 4.16 -9.32
N TRP A 69 -14.86 4.77 -8.16
CA TRP A 69 -15.08 6.21 -7.93
C TRP A 69 -13.84 7.08 -8.24
N CYS A 70 -12.70 6.46 -8.53
CA CYS A 70 -11.43 7.16 -8.78
C CYS A 70 -11.34 7.59 -10.25
N GLU A 71 -11.46 8.88 -10.53
CA GLU A 71 -11.44 9.37 -11.91
C GLU A 71 -10.12 9.14 -12.66
N PRO A 72 -8.92 9.35 -12.08
CA PRO A 72 -7.67 8.98 -12.75
C PRO A 72 -7.55 7.48 -13.01
N CYS A 73 -8.17 6.63 -12.18
CA CYS A 73 -8.19 5.18 -12.40
C CYS A 73 -8.98 4.81 -13.64
N LYS A 74 -10.10 5.49 -13.93
CA LYS A 74 -10.87 5.28 -15.16
C LYS A 74 -10.03 5.58 -16.41
N GLN A 75 -9.15 6.57 -16.32
CA GLN A 75 -8.24 6.94 -17.41
C GLN A 75 -7.06 5.96 -17.55
N SER A 76 -6.62 5.30 -16.46
CA SER A 76 -5.53 4.32 -16.51
C SER A 76 -5.95 2.98 -17.12
N PHE A 77 -7.23 2.58 -17.04
CA PHE A 77 -7.71 1.29 -17.54
C PHE A 77 -7.44 1.06 -19.03
N PRO A 78 -7.77 1.99 -19.95
CA PRO A 78 -7.44 1.83 -21.37
C PRO A 78 -5.93 1.75 -21.63
N ALA A 79 -5.12 2.46 -20.84
CA ALA A 79 -3.67 2.39 -20.97
C ALA A 79 -3.14 1.03 -20.52
N MET A 80 -3.63 0.48 -19.40
CA MET A 80 -3.28 -0.86 -18.95
C MET A 80 -3.73 -1.95 -19.91
N GLU A 81 -4.90 -1.80 -20.53
CA GLU A 81 -5.40 -2.73 -21.54
C GLU A 81 -4.49 -2.75 -22.79
N ASP A 82 -4.01 -1.59 -23.22
CA ASP A 82 -3.04 -1.51 -24.32
C ASP A 82 -1.70 -2.15 -23.95
N LEU A 83 -1.20 -1.88 -22.75
CA LEU A 83 0.03 -2.50 -22.22
C LEU A 83 -0.12 -4.02 -22.14
N HIS A 84 -1.25 -4.50 -21.62
CA HIS A 84 -1.54 -5.94 -21.56
C HIS A 84 -1.50 -6.59 -22.94
N LYS A 85 -2.21 -6.03 -23.92
CA LYS A 85 -2.23 -6.55 -25.29
C LYS A 85 -0.85 -6.61 -25.95
N ARG A 86 0.02 -5.63 -25.66
CA ARG A 86 1.35 -5.53 -26.28
C ARG A 86 2.41 -6.38 -25.61
N TYR A 87 2.27 -6.67 -24.33
CA TYR A 87 3.35 -7.26 -23.53
C TYR A 87 2.99 -8.57 -22.83
N ALA A 88 1.73 -8.99 -22.80
CA ALA A 88 1.34 -10.25 -22.13
C ALA A 88 2.11 -11.45 -22.69
N ASP A 89 2.18 -11.60 -24.01
CA ASP A 89 2.93 -12.68 -24.67
C ASP A 89 4.46 -12.57 -24.47
N LYS A 90 4.94 -11.38 -24.06
CA LYS A 90 6.35 -11.12 -23.75
C LYS A 90 6.69 -11.36 -22.28
N GLY A 91 5.69 -11.68 -21.47
CA GLY A 91 5.89 -12.02 -20.06
C GLY A 91 5.42 -10.97 -19.07
N LEU A 92 4.64 -9.96 -19.47
CA LEU A 92 3.95 -9.05 -18.55
C LEU A 92 2.68 -9.66 -18.00
N VAL A 93 2.46 -9.57 -16.71
CA VAL A 93 1.19 -9.87 -16.04
C VAL A 93 0.68 -8.59 -15.37
N ILE A 94 -0.55 -8.19 -15.66
CA ILE A 94 -1.20 -7.06 -14.99
C ILE A 94 -2.26 -7.60 -14.02
N ILE A 95 -2.21 -7.13 -12.77
CA ILE A 95 -3.16 -7.47 -11.70
C ILE A 95 -3.70 -6.15 -11.13
N ALA A 96 -4.93 -5.81 -11.47
CA ALA A 96 -5.62 -4.65 -10.96
C ALA A 96 -6.39 -5.03 -9.68
N VAL A 97 -5.99 -4.44 -8.57
CA VAL A 97 -6.56 -4.68 -7.24
C VAL A 97 -7.58 -3.59 -6.93
N ASN A 98 -8.83 -3.96 -6.97
CA ASN A 98 -9.94 -3.07 -6.63
C ASN A 98 -10.10 -2.95 -5.11
N VAL A 99 -10.40 -1.74 -4.63
CA VAL A 99 -10.59 -1.46 -3.20
C VAL A 99 -11.97 -0.88 -2.88
N ASP A 100 -12.94 -1.01 -3.79
CA ASP A 100 -14.32 -0.61 -3.49
C ASP A 100 -14.87 -1.40 -2.30
N GLU A 101 -15.62 -0.73 -1.44
CA GLU A 101 -16.30 -1.37 -0.31
C GLU A 101 -17.34 -2.38 -0.80
N ASN A 102 -18.08 -2.02 -1.86
CA ASN A 102 -19.11 -2.87 -2.44
C ASN A 102 -18.58 -3.53 -3.74
N ARG A 103 -18.71 -4.82 -3.82
CA ARG A 103 -18.38 -5.59 -5.02
C ARG A 103 -19.19 -5.15 -6.24
N SER A 104 -20.47 -4.77 -6.03
CA SER A 104 -21.35 -4.29 -7.11
C SER A 104 -20.82 -3.05 -7.83
N ASP A 105 -20.09 -2.17 -7.15
CA ASP A 105 -19.55 -0.95 -7.73
C ASP A 105 -18.39 -1.29 -8.69
N MET A 106 -17.51 -2.20 -8.29
CA MET A 106 -16.48 -2.77 -9.17
C MET A 106 -17.11 -3.43 -10.40
N GLU A 107 -18.13 -4.29 -10.20
CA GLU A 107 -18.79 -5.01 -11.30
C GLU A 107 -19.49 -4.05 -12.26
N ALA A 108 -20.13 -3.00 -11.76
CA ALA A 108 -20.77 -1.97 -12.58
C ALA A 108 -19.75 -1.18 -13.41
N PHE A 109 -18.57 -0.92 -12.84
CA PHE A 109 -17.47 -0.31 -13.57
C PHE A 109 -16.95 -1.22 -14.69
N LEU A 110 -16.66 -2.49 -14.39
CA LEU A 110 -16.11 -3.46 -15.35
C LEU A 110 -17.07 -3.77 -16.51
N LYS A 111 -18.39 -3.68 -16.31
CA LYS A 111 -19.37 -3.78 -17.40
C LYS A 111 -19.20 -2.68 -18.45
N LYS A 112 -18.71 -1.50 -18.06
CA LYS A 112 -18.50 -0.36 -18.95
C LYS A 112 -17.07 -0.26 -19.45
N ASN A 113 -16.13 -0.81 -18.70
CA ASN A 113 -14.69 -0.73 -18.94
C ASN A 113 -14.11 -2.15 -18.88
N ALA A 114 -14.39 -2.93 -19.93
CA ALA A 114 -13.91 -4.31 -19.99
C ALA A 114 -12.38 -4.36 -19.94
N ALA A 115 -11.86 -5.28 -19.10
CA ALA A 115 -10.44 -5.55 -18.97
C ALA A 115 -10.17 -7.02 -19.35
N THR A 116 -9.11 -7.27 -20.12
CA THR A 116 -8.64 -8.63 -20.44
C THR A 116 -7.51 -9.08 -19.50
N PHE A 117 -6.95 -8.15 -18.73
CA PHE A 117 -6.02 -8.46 -17.65
C PHE A 117 -6.75 -8.91 -16.37
N THR A 118 -5.99 -9.43 -15.42
CA THR A 118 -6.54 -9.90 -14.14
C THR A 118 -7.08 -8.75 -13.30
N VAL A 119 -8.32 -8.88 -12.83
CA VAL A 119 -8.92 -7.98 -11.84
C VAL A 119 -9.34 -8.79 -10.62
N VAL A 120 -8.93 -8.33 -9.43
CA VAL A 120 -9.32 -8.88 -8.14
C VAL A 120 -9.77 -7.76 -7.20
N ARG A 121 -10.58 -8.10 -6.19
CA ARG A 121 -11.01 -7.12 -5.16
C ARG A 121 -10.38 -7.44 -3.81
N ASP A 122 -9.81 -6.43 -3.16
CA ASP A 122 -9.33 -6.48 -1.78
C ASP A 122 -10.46 -6.03 -0.83
N GLY A 123 -11.54 -6.81 -0.75
CA GLY A 123 -12.71 -6.48 0.07
C GLY A 123 -12.41 -6.37 1.56
N GLY A 124 -11.33 -7.00 2.02
CA GLY A 124 -10.86 -6.90 3.39
C GLY A 124 -9.88 -5.76 3.65
N GLN A 125 -9.51 -4.97 2.63
CA GLN A 125 -8.55 -3.85 2.69
C GLN A 125 -7.15 -4.23 3.22
N LYS A 126 -6.82 -5.53 3.25
CA LYS A 126 -5.57 -6.02 3.87
C LYS A 126 -4.34 -5.81 3.00
N LEU A 127 -4.49 -5.98 1.70
CA LEU A 127 -3.38 -5.78 0.78
C LEU A 127 -3.09 -4.28 0.59
N VAL A 128 -4.13 -3.45 0.43
CA VAL A 128 -3.97 -2.00 0.29
C VAL A 128 -3.35 -1.38 1.54
N GLU A 129 -3.76 -1.83 2.73
CA GLU A 129 -3.18 -1.43 4.01
C GLU A 129 -1.70 -1.86 4.09
N LYS A 130 -1.38 -3.12 3.76
CA LYS A 130 -0.01 -3.64 3.74
C LYS A 130 0.88 -2.90 2.74
N ALA A 131 0.34 -2.54 1.59
CA ALA A 131 1.06 -1.79 0.57
C ALA A 131 1.27 -0.30 0.95
N GLY A 132 0.55 0.20 1.95
CA GLY A 132 0.64 1.58 2.41
C GLY A 132 0.09 2.58 1.39
N ILE A 133 -0.97 2.20 0.67
CA ILE A 133 -1.56 3.02 -0.39
C ILE A 133 -2.38 4.16 0.22
N ALA A 134 -1.94 5.38 0.01
CA ALA A 134 -2.64 6.59 0.45
C ALA A 134 -3.42 7.29 -0.67
N THR A 135 -3.10 7.00 -1.93
CA THR A 135 -3.67 7.68 -3.11
C THR A 135 -3.85 6.68 -4.25
N MET A 136 -4.89 6.87 -5.07
CA MET A 136 -5.19 6.01 -6.23
C MET A 136 -5.22 6.82 -7.52
N PRO A 137 -4.84 6.17 -8.65
CA PRO A 137 -4.22 4.85 -8.72
C PRO A 137 -2.81 4.85 -8.12
N SER A 138 -2.37 3.70 -7.60
CA SER A 138 -0.98 3.46 -7.24
C SER A 138 -0.54 2.13 -7.84
N SER A 139 0.57 2.16 -8.57
CA SER A 139 1.05 1.01 -9.32
C SER A 139 2.46 0.63 -8.91
N PHE A 140 2.72 -0.67 -8.87
CA PHE A 140 4.04 -1.24 -8.66
C PHE A 140 4.44 -2.05 -9.88
N LEU A 141 5.65 -1.84 -10.40
CA LEU A 141 6.28 -2.71 -11.38
C LEU A 141 7.31 -3.59 -10.67
N ILE A 142 7.11 -4.88 -10.81
CA ILE A 142 7.80 -5.94 -10.10
C ILE A 142 8.56 -6.77 -11.13
N ASP A 143 9.84 -7.03 -10.88
CA ASP A 143 10.68 -7.82 -11.77
C ASP A 143 10.43 -9.33 -11.66
N LYS A 144 11.17 -10.10 -12.48
CA LYS A 144 11.08 -11.56 -12.58
C LYS A 144 11.45 -12.28 -11.26
N ASP A 145 12.15 -11.59 -10.34
CA ASP A 145 12.56 -12.08 -9.03
C ASP A 145 11.60 -11.67 -7.91
N GLY A 146 10.50 -11.00 -8.25
CA GLY A 146 9.48 -10.55 -7.29
C GLY A 146 9.86 -9.28 -6.52
N LYS A 147 10.84 -8.51 -7.02
CA LYS A 147 11.27 -7.24 -6.41
C LYS A 147 10.57 -6.06 -7.06
N VAL A 148 10.11 -5.14 -6.24
CA VAL A 148 9.56 -3.85 -6.71
C VAL A 148 10.69 -3.02 -7.30
N ARG A 149 10.59 -2.70 -8.58
CA ARG A 149 11.58 -1.89 -9.28
C ARG A 149 11.11 -0.45 -9.45
N PHE A 150 9.80 -0.27 -9.66
CA PHE A 150 9.20 1.06 -9.79
C PHE A 150 7.89 1.12 -9.02
N ALA A 151 7.59 2.30 -8.47
CA ALA A 151 6.35 2.60 -7.79
C ALA A 151 5.83 3.97 -8.26
N HIS A 152 4.56 4.03 -8.60
CA HIS A 152 3.91 5.22 -9.12
C HIS A 152 2.66 5.57 -8.33
N THR A 153 2.37 6.84 -8.23
CA THR A 153 1.16 7.36 -7.60
C THR A 153 0.48 8.35 -8.55
N GLY A 154 -0.78 8.11 -8.83
CA GLY A 154 -1.57 8.87 -9.79
C GLY A 154 -1.33 8.44 -11.23
N PHE A 155 -2.20 8.93 -12.13
CA PHE A 155 -2.11 8.71 -13.57
C PHE A 155 -2.30 10.03 -14.32
N ARG A 156 -1.36 10.38 -15.19
CA ARG A 156 -1.33 11.63 -15.97
C ARG A 156 -1.40 11.38 -17.48
N GLY A 157 -2.26 10.45 -17.87
CA GLY A 157 -2.49 10.15 -19.29
C GLY A 157 -1.26 9.61 -20.01
N ALA A 158 -0.96 10.18 -21.18
CA ALA A 158 0.10 9.70 -22.06
C ALA A 158 1.51 9.72 -21.43
N GLU A 159 1.80 10.68 -20.55
CA GLU A 159 3.08 10.77 -19.84
C GLU A 159 3.31 9.52 -18.98
N THR A 160 2.35 9.18 -18.11
CA THR A 160 2.46 8.02 -17.23
C THR A 160 2.47 6.71 -18.03
N LYS A 161 1.65 6.62 -19.09
CA LYS A 161 1.63 5.45 -19.98
C LYS A 161 2.99 5.21 -20.61
N LYS A 162 3.62 6.26 -21.18
CA LYS A 162 4.95 6.16 -21.78
C LYS A 162 5.99 5.69 -20.76
N LYS A 163 5.93 6.20 -19.54
CA LYS A 163 6.84 5.79 -18.47
C LYS A 163 6.65 4.31 -18.12
N TYR A 164 5.42 3.83 -18.01
CA TYR A 164 5.15 2.40 -17.82
C TYR A 164 5.73 1.55 -18.95
N GLU A 165 5.59 1.97 -20.21
CA GLU A 165 6.14 1.26 -21.37
C GLU A 165 7.67 1.12 -21.26
N GLU A 166 8.37 2.21 -21.03
CA GLU A 166 9.83 2.24 -20.90
C GLU A 166 10.33 1.33 -19.76
N GLU A 167 9.65 1.38 -18.62
CA GLU A 167 9.99 0.59 -17.45
C GLU A 167 9.68 -0.91 -17.64
N ILE A 168 8.52 -1.26 -18.20
CA ILE A 168 8.15 -2.64 -18.56
C ILE A 168 9.17 -3.21 -19.54
N GLU A 169 9.52 -2.48 -20.60
CA GLU A 169 10.51 -2.92 -21.58
C GLU A 169 11.90 -3.14 -20.96
N SER A 170 12.27 -2.32 -19.98
CA SER A 170 13.52 -2.49 -19.25
C SER A 170 13.57 -3.77 -18.41
N LEU A 171 12.43 -4.18 -17.85
CA LEU A 171 12.31 -5.37 -17.01
C LEU A 171 12.12 -6.67 -17.81
N LEU A 172 11.60 -6.57 -19.04
CA LEU A 172 11.39 -7.73 -19.92
C LEU A 172 12.68 -8.24 -20.59
N LYS A 173 13.69 -7.38 -20.70
CA LYS A 173 15.04 -7.76 -21.20
C LYS A 173 15.70 -8.78 -20.30
#